data_0f36c0188c647482844baf2ea1cac800
#
_entry.id   0f36c0188c647482844baf2ea1cac800
#
_cell.length_a   1.000
_cell.length_b   1.000
_cell.length_c   1.000
_cell.angle_alpha   90.00
_cell.angle_beta   90.00
_cell.angle_gamma   90.00
#
_symmetry.space_group_name_H-M   'P 1'
#
loop_
_entity.id
_entity.type
_entity.pdbx_description
1 polymer ?
#
loop_
_entity_poly.entity_id
_entity_poly.type
_entity_poly.pdbx_seq_one_letter_code
_entity_poly.pdbx_strand_id
1 'polypeptide(L)'
;MSRKLLPVMVLVALSVAVIAILAFKGKDSGEEKTVQGQPGNKVEVLYFHLTRRCVTCQAVENVSRDAVAELYPAESEKGTVVFKTLNIEDKSSEAEARRVNATGQCLLVVSGDTRIDLTSEGFMNARNSPEKLKEEIKKAVDPLLKALISN
;
A
#
# COMPACT_ATOMS: atom_id res chain seq x y z
N MET A 1 -46.49 45.22 9.53
CA MET A 1 -46.16 43.86 9.07
C MET A 1 -47.06 42.87 9.78
N SER A 2 -47.82 42.11 9.01
CA SER A 2 -48.95 41.33 9.50
C SER A 2 -48.50 40.13 10.35
N ARG A 3 -49.03 40.03 11.58
CA ARG A 3 -48.76 38.92 12.54
C ARG A 3 -49.01 37.52 11.97
N LYS A 4 -49.58 37.42 10.77
CA LYS A 4 -49.89 36.14 10.07
C LYS A 4 -48.76 35.64 9.18
N LEU A 5 -47.74 36.46 8.90
CA LEU A 5 -46.61 36.05 8.05
C LEU A 5 -45.46 35.37 8.83
N LEU A 6 -45.42 35.59 10.15
CA LEU A 6 -44.39 35.02 11.02
C LEU A 6 -44.39 33.48 11.06
N PRO A 7 -45.57 32.83 11.25
CA PRO A 7 -45.59 31.36 11.28
C PRO A 7 -45.25 30.72 9.91
N VAL A 8 -45.61 31.40 8.81
CA VAL A 8 -45.28 30.87 7.46
C VAL A 8 -43.80 30.95 7.20
N MET A 9 -43.11 32.02 7.58
CA MET A 9 -41.65 32.13 7.44
C MET A 9 -40.88 31.10 8.30
N VAL A 10 -41.38 30.83 9.52
CA VAL A 10 -40.78 29.80 10.40
C VAL A 10 -40.95 28.38 9.80
N LEU A 11 -42.09 28.06 9.22
CA LEU A 11 -42.33 26.78 8.56
C LEU A 11 -41.45 26.59 7.30
N VAL A 12 -41.29 27.64 6.51
CA VAL A 12 -40.39 27.61 5.33
C VAL A 12 -38.93 27.44 5.74
N ALA A 13 -38.48 28.14 6.79
CA ALA A 13 -37.12 28.00 7.30
C ALA A 13 -36.84 26.58 7.85
N LEU A 14 -37.80 25.97 8.55
CA LEU A 14 -37.70 24.60 9.05
C LEU A 14 -37.68 23.57 7.91
N SER A 15 -38.45 23.77 6.85
CA SER A 15 -38.47 22.85 5.69
C SER A 15 -37.15 22.88 4.92
N VAL A 16 -36.53 24.04 4.76
CA VAL A 16 -35.20 24.18 4.12
C VAL A 16 -34.13 23.53 4.96
N ALA A 17 -34.15 23.67 6.28
CA ALA A 17 -33.19 23.01 7.18
C ALA A 17 -33.31 21.48 7.14
N VAL A 18 -34.53 20.93 7.07
CA VAL A 18 -34.74 19.48 6.95
C VAL A 18 -34.25 18.92 5.61
N ILE A 19 -34.48 19.66 4.52
CA ILE A 19 -33.98 19.26 3.19
C ILE A 19 -32.47 19.29 3.15
N ALA A 20 -31.81 20.26 3.78
CA ALA A 20 -30.34 20.33 3.89
C ALA A 20 -29.76 19.15 4.70
N ILE A 21 -30.44 18.75 5.79
CA ILE A 21 -29.98 17.61 6.60
C ILE A 21 -30.20 16.27 5.87
N LEU A 22 -31.28 16.12 5.10
CA LEU A 22 -31.54 14.91 4.30
C LEU A 22 -30.61 14.82 3.10
N ALA A 23 -30.18 15.91 2.50
CA ALA A 23 -29.20 15.93 1.41
C ALA A 23 -27.79 15.57 1.90
N PHE A 24 -27.46 15.78 3.19
CA PHE A 24 -26.17 15.42 3.76
C PHE A 24 -26.08 13.97 4.26
N LYS A 25 -27.21 13.26 4.39
CA LYS A 25 -27.27 11.89 4.90
C LYS A 25 -27.37 10.82 3.80
N GLY A 26 -27.17 11.20 2.56
CA GLY A 26 -27.33 10.33 1.37
C GLY A 26 -26.06 10.21 0.54
N LYS A 27 -24.89 9.92 1.16
CA LYS A 27 -23.71 9.52 0.39
C LYS A 27 -22.84 8.53 1.15
N ASP A 28 -23.50 7.46 1.58
CA ASP A 28 -22.87 6.22 1.96
C ASP A 28 -23.27 5.17 0.89
N SER A 29 -22.91 5.48 -0.34
CA SER A 29 -22.86 4.50 -1.42
C SER A 29 -21.42 4.04 -1.48
N GLY A 30 -21.19 2.72 -1.27
CA GLY A 30 -19.95 2.07 -1.54
C GLY A 30 -19.50 2.33 -2.98
N GLU A 31 -18.92 3.46 -3.23
CA GLU A 31 -18.00 3.66 -4.33
C GLU A 31 -16.71 2.95 -3.92
N GLU A 32 -16.50 1.80 -4.52
CA GLU A 32 -15.19 1.26 -4.76
C GLU A 32 -14.35 2.45 -5.27
N LYS A 33 -13.66 3.13 -4.33
CA LYS A 33 -12.68 4.14 -4.68
C LYS A 33 -11.62 3.42 -5.47
N THR A 34 -11.69 3.55 -6.78
CA THR A 34 -10.50 3.53 -7.62
C THR A 34 -9.61 4.63 -7.06
N VAL A 35 -8.78 4.28 -6.12
CA VAL A 35 -7.79 5.19 -5.55
C VAL A 35 -6.84 5.43 -6.70
N GLN A 36 -6.97 6.60 -7.34
CA GLN A 36 -5.90 7.11 -8.16
C GLN A 36 -4.71 7.25 -7.24
N GLY A 37 -3.73 6.32 -7.39
CA GLY A 37 -2.60 6.21 -6.52
C GLY A 37 -1.83 7.50 -6.47
N GLN A 38 -1.71 8.07 -5.29
CA GLN A 38 -0.66 9.05 -5.09
C GLN A 38 0.67 8.33 -5.28
N PRO A 39 1.58 8.84 -6.14
CA PRO A 39 2.91 8.28 -6.25
C PRO A 39 3.51 8.25 -4.84
N GLY A 40 3.99 7.08 -4.43
CA GLY A 40 4.71 6.97 -3.17
C GLY A 40 5.95 7.86 -3.21
N ASN A 41 6.45 8.25 -2.06
CA ASN A 41 7.73 8.96 -1.95
C ASN A 41 8.94 8.00 -1.90
N LYS A 42 8.71 6.70 -2.00
CA LYS A 42 9.71 5.63 -1.94
C LYS A 42 9.19 4.34 -2.59
N VAL A 43 10.11 3.44 -2.93
CA VAL A 43 9.82 2.06 -3.30
C VAL A 43 10.18 1.14 -2.13
N GLU A 44 9.26 0.30 -1.72
CA GLU A 44 9.44 -0.63 -0.60
C GLU A 44 9.42 -2.06 -1.12
N VAL A 45 10.48 -2.81 -0.82
CA VAL A 45 10.53 -4.27 -1.00
C VAL A 45 10.20 -4.89 0.34
N LEU A 46 9.00 -5.45 0.46
CA LEU A 46 8.44 -5.96 1.71
C LEU A 46 8.39 -7.47 1.69
N TYR A 47 9.04 -8.12 2.65
CA TYR A 47 8.92 -9.55 2.86
C TYR A 47 8.16 -9.83 4.14
N PHE A 48 6.96 -10.39 4.01
CA PHE A 48 6.17 -10.89 5.13
C PHE A 48 6.46 -12.37 5.33
N HIS A 49 6.79 -12.76 6.56
CA HIS A 49 7.09 -14.13 6.93
C HIS A 49 6.29 -14.58 8.16
N LEU A 50 6.26 -15.89 8.40
CA LEU A 50 5.72 -16.48 9.62
C LEU A 50 6.84 -16.61 10.68
N THR A 51 6.46 -16.76 11.94
CA THR A 51 7.40 -17.00 13.05
C THR A 51 8.24 -18.26 12.80
N ARG A 52 7.60 -19.34 12.34
CA ARG A 52 8.31 -20.55 11.93
C ARG A 52 8.78 -20.43 10.49
N ARG A 53 10.08 -20.38 10.31
CA ARG A 53 10.69 -20.11 9.01
C ARG A 53 11.37 -21.35 8.43
N CYS A 54 11.06 -21.65 7.19
CA CYS A 54 11.72 -22.69 6.41
C CYS A 54 13.01 -22.18 5.74
N VAL A 55 13.86 -23.07 5.26
CA VAL A 55 15.11 -22.71 4.56
C VAL A 55 14.82 -21.84 3.34
N THR A 56 13.79 -22.16 2.57
CA THR A 56 13.39 -21.34 1.42
C THR A 56 12.90 -19.95 1.84
N CYS A 57 12.17 -19.87 2.94
CA CYS A 57 11.70 -18.59 3.50
C CYS A 57 12.89 -17.66 3.86
N GLN A 58 13.92 -18.23 4.48
CA GLN A 58 15.15 -17.50 4.80
C GLN A 58 15.92 -17.09 3.54
N ALA A 59 15.95 -17.95 2.52
CA ALA A 59 16.58 -17.63 1.24
C ALA A 59 15.88 -16.47 0.53
N VAL A 60 14.54 -16.44 0.51
CA VAL A 60 13.77 -15.31 -0.06
C VAL A 60 14.15 -14.00 0.62
N GLU A 61 14.19 -13.98 1.95
CA GLU A 61 14.58 -12.79 2.70
C GLU A 61 15.99 -12.33 2.36
N ASN A 62 16.98 -13.25 2.45
CA ASN A 62 18.38 -12.91 2.23
C ASN A 62 18.61 -12.38 0.81
N VAL A 63 18.14 -13.11 -0.21
CA VAL A 63 18.30 -12.67 -1.61
C VAL A 63 17.62 -11.34 -1.88
N SER A 64 16.43 -11.12 -1.31
CA SER A 64 15.71 -9.84 -1.50
C SER A 64 16.42 -8.67 -0.81
N ARG A 65 16.97 -8.88 0.38
CA ARG A 65 17.80 -7.90 1.09
C ARG A 65 19.04 -7.56 0.30
N ASP A 66 19.78 -8.59 -0.14
CA ASP A 66 21.02 -8.45 -0.90
C ASP A 66 20.75 -7.76 -2.24
N ALA A 67 19.65 -8.10 -2.93
CA ALA A 67 19.25 -7.43 -4.17
C ALA A 67 19.07 -5.91 -3.98
N VAL A 68 18.39 -5.48 -2.92
CA VAL A 68 18.21 -4.05 -2.63
C VAL A 68 19.54 -3.38 -2.30
N ALA A 69 20.37 -4.01 -1.48
CA ALA A 69 21.67 -3.46 -1.09
C ALA A 69 22.66 -3.36 -2.26
N GLU A 70 22.67 -4.35 -3.16
CA GLU A 70 23.59 -4.41 -4.29
C GLU A 70 23.15 -3.54 -5.48
N LEU A 71 21.84 -3.54 -5.79
CA LEU A 71 21.33 -2.86 -6.97
C LEU A 71 21.01 -1.39 -6.73
N TYR A 72 20.69 -1.01 -5.48
CA TYR A 72 20.21 0.33 -5.13
C TYR A 72 20.92 0.92 -3.89
N PRO A 73 22.26 0.90 -3.83
CA PRO A 73 22.98 1.36 -2.63
C PRO A 73 22.74 2.84 -2.33
N ALA A 74 22.76 3.71 -3.34
CA ALA A 74 22.54 5.16 -3.17
C ALA A 74 21.08 5.50 -2.80
N GLU A 75 20.12 4.77 -3.39
CA GLU A 75 18.70 4.93 -3.10
C GLU A 75 18.34 4.38 -1.71
N SER A 76 19.05 3.34 -1.26
CA SER A 76 18.88 2.76 0.07
C SER A 76 19.41 3.70 1.16
N GLU A 77 20.57 4.33 0.95
CA GLU A 77 21.08 5.37 1.86
C GLU A 77 20.12 6.55 2.00
N LYS A 78 19.49 6.96 0.91
CA LYS A 78 18.50 8.06 0.89
C LYS A 78 17.13 7.63 1.41
N GLY A 79 16.90 6.33 1.63
CA GLY A 79 15.59 5.79 1.99
C GLY A 79 14.55 5.83 0.86
N THR A 80 14.99 6.03 -0.39
CA THR A 80 14.12 6.03 -1.58
C THR A 80 13.76 4.61 -2.02
N VAL A 81 14.69 3.66 -1.87
CA VAL A 81 14.42 2.22 -1.99
C VAL A 81 14.75 1.57 -0.65
N VAL A 82 13.79 0.85 -0.06
CA VAL A 82 13.98 0.22 1.25
C VAL A 82 13.55 -1.23 1.24
N PHE A 83 14.30 -2.08 1.92
CA PHE A 83 13.90 -3.45 2.23
C PHE A 83 13.38 -3.53 3.66
N LYS A 84 12.27 -4.22 3.85
CA LYS A 84 11.73 -4.54 5.18
C LYS A 84 11.34 -6.01 5.27
N THR A 85 11.68 -6.63 6.39
CA THR A 85 11.19 -7.94 6.77
C THR A 85 10.22 -7.80 7.95
N LEU A 86 9.07 -8.47 7.88
CA LEU A 86 7.95 -8.28 8.77
C LEU A 86 7.36 -9.65 9.14
N ASN A 87 7.25 -9.94 10.43
CA ASN A 87 6.53 -11.12 10.87
C ASN A 87 5.02 -10.82 10.84
N ILE A 88 4.28 -11.49 9.94
CA ILE A 88 2.84 -11.23 9.77
C ILE A 88 1.99 -11.65 10.97
N GLU A 89 2.54 -12.50 11.85
CA GLU A 89 1.88 -12.94 13.09
C GLU A 89 2.06 -11.94 14.25
N ASP A 90 2.94 -10.94 14.07
CA ASP A 90 3.18 -9.91 15.08
C ASP A 90 2.21 -8.75 14.94
N LYS A 91 1.64 -8.29 16.04
CA LYS A 91 0.75 -7.13 16.09
C LYS A 91 1.40 -5.86 15.53
N SER A 92 2.71 -5.71 15.67
CA SER A 92 3.46 -4.58 15.12
C SER A 92 3.44 -4.50 13.60
N SER A 93 3.27 -5.64 12.92
CA SER A 93 3.19 -5.74 11.45
C SER A 93 1.78 -5.57 10.89
N GLU A 94 0.76 -5.60 11.75
CA GLU A 94 -0.65 -5.65 11.34
C GLU A 94 -1.08 -4.42 10.51
N ALA A 95 -0.66 -3.23 10.91
CA ALA A 95 -0.97 -2.00 10.18
C ALA A 95 -0.35 -1.99 8.78
N GLU A 96 0.91 -2.45 8.68
CA GLU A 96 1.61 -2.55 7.41
C GLU A 96 1.03 -3.65 6.52
N ALA A 97 0.70 -4.80 7.07
CA ALA A 97 0.04 -5.89 6.35
C ALA A 97 -1.31 -5.44 5.75
N ARG A 98 -2.13 -4.71 6.54
CA ARG A 98 -3.39 -4.13 6.03
C ARG A 98 -3.15 -3.11 4.93
N ARG A 99 -2.15 -2.23 5.08
CA ARG A 99 -1.83 -1.20 4.08
C ARG A 99 -1.57 -1.79 2.70
N VAL A 100 -0.89 -2.93 2.65
CA VAL A 100 -0.48 -3.57 1.38
C VAL A 100 -1.31 -4.82 1.03
N ASN A 101 -2.41 -5.07 1.76
CA ASN A 101 -3.25 -6.26 1.59
C ASN A 101 -2.46 -7.58 1.68
N ALA A 102 -1.49 -7.67 2.59
CA ALA A 102 -0.79 -8.90 2.87
C ALA A 102 -1.63 -9.77 3.83
N THR A 103 -2.00 -10.97 3.40
CA THR A 103 -2.83 -11.90 4.19
C THR A 103 -2.06 -13.14 4.66
N GLY A 104 -0.79 -13.24 4.28
CA GLY A 104 0.09 -14.35 4.60
C GLY A 104 1.52 -14.04 4.19
N GLN A 105 2.34 -15.08 4.13
CA GLN A 105 3.72 -14.97 3.70
C GLN A 105 3.80 -14.53 2.24
N CYS A 106 4.48 -13.41 1.96
CA CYS A 106 4.60 -12.86 0.62
C CYS A 106 5.81 -11.93 0.46
N LEU A 107 6.25 -11.79 -0.79
CA LEU A 107 7.26 -10.82 -1.22
C LEU A 107 6.60 -9.79 -2.13
N LEU A 108 6.60 -8.53 -1.73
CA LEU A 108 5.91 -7.45 -2.42
C LEU A 108 6.88 -6.32 -2.75
N VAL A 109 6.67 -5.68 -3.91
CA VAL A 109 7.27 -4.38 -4.24
C VAL A 109 6.16 -3.35 -4.31
N VAL A 110 6.27 -2.30 -3.50
CA VAL A 110 5.19 -1.32 -3.29
C VAL A 110 5.72 0.10 -3.45
N SER A 111 4.96 0.94 -4.14
CA SER A 111 5.20 2.39 -4.18
C SER A 111 3.86 3.13 -4.27
N GLY A 112 3.49 3.89 -3.24
CA GLY A 112 2.16 4.45 -3.12
C GLY A 112 1.10 3.35 -3.16
N ASP A 113 0.17 3.44 -4.12
CA ASP A 113 -0.88 2.43 -4.30
C ASP A 113 -0.49 1.32 -5.30
N THR A 114 0.67 1.42 -5.93
CA THR A 114 1.15 0.36 -6.81
C THR A 114 1.73 -0.79 -5.98
N ARG A 115 1.23 -2.00 -6.21
CA ARG A 115 1.64 -3.23 -5.54
C ARG A 115 1.95 -4.30 -6.58
N ILE A 116 3.17 -4.82 -6.56
CA ILE A 116 3.64 -5.92 -7.40
C ILE A 116 3.93 -7.11 -6.49
N ASP A 117 3.36 -8.26 -6.78
CA ASP A 117 3.53 -9.48 -6.01
C ASP A 117 4.59 -10.37 -6.66
N LEU A 118 5.68 -10.60 -5.96
CA LEU A 118 6.79 -11.46 -6.38
C LEU A 118 6.90 -12.73 -5.52
N THR A 119 5.82 -13.12 -4.85
CA THR A 119 5.84 -14.27 -3.95
C THR A 119 6.23 -15.56 -4.68
N SER A 120 5.61 -15.82 -5.82
CA SER A 120 5.92 -17.01 -6.61
C SER A 120 7.36 -17.05 -7.09
N GLU A 121 7.85 -15.92 -7.63
CA GLU A 121 9.23 -15.76 -8.10
C GLU A 121 10.24 -15.94 -6.96
N GLY A 122 9.92 -15.37 -5.79
CA GLY A 122 10.70 -15.52 -4.57
C GLY A 122 10.89 -16.97 -4.18
N PHE A 123 9.78 -17.70 -4.01
CA PHE A 123 9.83 -19.09 -3.56
C PHE A 123 10.40 -20.06 -4.60
N MET A 124 10.21 -19.81 -5.88
CA MET A 124 10.78 -20.65 -6.95
C MET A 124 12.28 -20.43 -7.13
N ASN A 125 12.76 -19.20 -7.00
CA ASN A 125 14.11 -18.86 -7.44
C ASN A 125 15.13 -18.64 -6.30
N ALA A 126 14.73 -18.24 -5.11
CA ALA A 126 15.64 -17.80 -4.06
C ALA A 126 16.75 -18.81 -3.72
N ARG A 127 16.47 -20.12 -3.76
CA ARG A 127 17.47 -21.16 -3.45
C ARG A 127 18.31 -21.61 -4.63
N ASN A 128 17.67 -21.74 -5.80
CA ASN A 128 18.29 -22.45 -6.93
C ASN A 128 18.77 -21.47 -8.03
N SER A 129 18.26 -20.26 -8.03
CA SER A 129 18.54 -19.24 -9.06
C SER A 129 18.45 -17.85 -8.46
N PRO A 130 19.24 -17.51 -7.43
CA PRO A 130 19.12 -16.24 -6.69
C PRO A 130 19.25 -15.02 -7.60
N GLU A 131 20.10 -15.06 -8.61
CA GLU A 131 20.27 -13.98 -9.57
C GLU A 131 18.98 -13.72 -10.37
N LYS A 132 18.20 -14.77 -10.66
CA LYS A 132 16.90 -14.59 -11.30
C LYS A 132 15.91 -13.87 -10.41
N LEU A 133 15.91 -14.13 -9.10
CA LEU A 133 15.09 -13.38 -8.17
C LEU A 133 15.53 -11.90 -8.09
N LYS A 134 16.84 -11.64 -8.08
CA LYS A 134 17.36 -10.27 -8.13
C LYS A 134 16.90 -9.53 -9.38
N GLU A 135 16.90 -10.20 -10.54
CA GLU A 135 16.39 -9.65 -11.80
C GLU A 135 14.89 -9.31 -11.72
N GLU A 136 14.07 -10.21 -11.14
CA GLU A 136 12.63 -9.95 -10.99
C GLU A 136 12.37 -8.77 -10.03
N ILE A 137 13.12 -8.66 -8.94
CA ILE A 137 13.07 -7.50 -8.05
C ILE A 137 13.47 -6.23 -8.81
N LYS A 138 14.53 -6.27 -9.61
CA LYS A 138 14.97 -5.14 -10.43
C LYS A 138 13.90 -4.70 -11.43
N LYS A 139 13.28 -5.64 -12.14
CA LYS A 139 12.19 -5.36 -13.07
C LYS A 139 10.97 -4.70 -12.40
N ALA A 140 10.71 -5.04 -11.14
CA ALA A 140 9.62 -4.46 -10.38
C ALA A 140 9.97 -3.08 -9.81
N VAL A 141 11.20 -2.88 -9.33
CA VAL A 141 11.66 -1.64 -8.68
C VAL A 141 11.97 -0.53 -9.69
N ASP A 142 12.69 -0.82 -10.78
CA ASP A 142 13.16 0.19 -11.75
C ASP A 142 12.04 1.10 -12.29
N PRO A 143 10.89 0.58 -12.75
CA PRO A 143 9.81 1.44 -13.25
C PRO A 143 9.22 2.36 -12.16
N LEU A 144 9.09 1.84 -10.93
CA LEU A 144 8.56 2.60 -9.81
C LEU A 144 9.53 3.69 -9.38
N LEU A 145 10.81 3.37 -9.31
CA LEU A 145 11.85 4.34 -8.98
C LEU A 145 11.94 5.44 -10.04
N LYS A 146 11.87 5.08 -11.32
CA LYS A 146 11.85 6.05 -12.42
C LYS A 146 10.64 7.00 -12.32
N ALA A 147 9.47 6.48 -11.99
CA ALA A 147 8.27 7.30 -11.80
C ALA A 147 8.41 8.29 -10.64
N LEU A 148 9.11 7.92 -9.55
CA LEU A 148 9.39 8.83 -8.43
C LEU A 148 10.31 9.99 -8.80
N ILE A 149 11.28 9.75 -9.68
CA ILE A 149 12.29 10.75 -10.07
C ILE A 149 11.73 11.71 -11.14
N SER A 150 10.73 11.27 -11.90
CA SER A 150 10.14 12.05 -12.99
C SER A 150 8.98 12.97 -12.57
N ASN A 151 8.56 12.93 -11.32
CA ASN A 151 7.56 13.82 -10.72
C ASN A 151 8.22 14.91 -9.86
#